data_840e7dac6412e16d4b2bd460828ddd26
#
_entry.id   840e7dac6412e16d4b2bd460828ddd26
#
_cell.length_a   1.000
_cell.length_b   1.000
_cell.length_c   1.000
_cell.angle_alpha   90.00
_cell.angle_beta   90.00
_cell.angle_gamma   90.00
#
_symmetry.space_group_name_H-M   'P 1'
#
loop_
_entity.id
_entity.type
_entity.pdbx_description
1 polymer ?
#
loop_
_entity_poly.entity_id
_entity_poly.type
_entity_poly.pdbx_seq_one_letter_code
_entity_poly.pdbx_strand_id
1 'polypeptide(L)'
;RDPEMSRGLGDVYKRQGFNIPGTFDVNILCIMPTRVDSLYRYDGDNSRLIPTFTLNFANTDKIPWHGYGEWPHHFIGDFSEPPVEVAPGSWTNGKTFHYIVDKKTGKGSFFKLYNDYFGNLEIDYPSYAFSNGYYIRNIEPGNLMTDIENALKNKDITSEMRKKLTDLQNTIEDNDNNYVMIAKLKK
;
A
#
# COMPACT_ATOMS: atom_id res chain seq x y z
N ARG A 1 38.74 9.31 8.70
CA ARG A 1 37.37 9.03 8.23
C ARG A 1 36.87 7.85 9.02
N ASP A 2 35.93 8.07 9.90
CA ASP A 2 35.34 7.03 10.72
C ASP A 2 34.38 6.20 9.84
N PRO A 3 34.71 4.93 9.53
CA PRO A 3 33.87 4.10 8.65
C PRO A 3 32.56 3.67 9.31
N GLU A 4 32.39 3.89 10.61
CA GLU A 4 31.17 3.51 11.32
C GLU A 4 30.05 4.55 11.16
N MET A 5 30.39 5.85 11.04
CA MET A 5 29.37 6.88 10.84
C MET A 5 28.67 6.81 9.48
N SER A 6 29.31 6.29 8.43
CA SER A 6 28.70 6.14 7.11
C SER A 6 27.77 4.92 6.99
N ARG A 7 27.94 3.91 7.84
CA ARG A 7 27.07 2.72 7.87
C ARG A 7 25.76 2.98 8.61
N GLY A 8 25.79 3.75 9.70
CA GLY A 8 24.60 4.06 10.49
C GLY A 8 23.56 4.90 9.75
N LEU A 9 24.00 5.92 9.01
CA LEU A 9 23.11 6.81 8.25
C LEU A 9 22.45 6.10 7.04
N GLY A 10 23.17 5.20 6.37
CA GLY A 10 22.64 4.45 5.22
C GLY A 10 21.50 3.48 5.60
N ASP A 11 21.54 2.90 6.78
CA ASP A 11 20.51 1.97 7.26
C ASP A 11 19.28 2.70 7.84
N VAL A 12 19.45 3.89 8.41
CA VAL A 12 18.34 4.68 8.96
C VAL A 12 17.36 5.11 7.86
N TYR A 13 17.85 5.47 6.68
CA TYR A 13 17.00 5.89 5.56
C TYR A 13 16.31 4.72 4.85
N LYS A 14 16.70 3.49 5.10
CA LYS A 14 16.11 2.29 4.49
C LYS A 14 14.99 1.66 5.33
N ARG A 15 14.78 2.13 6.53
CA ARG A 15 13.76 1.60 7.44
C ARG A 15 12.72 2.66 7.76
N GLN A 16 11.47 2.26 7.68
CA GLN A 16 10.34 3.11 8.09
C GLN A 16 9.61 2.45 9.25
N GLY A 17 9.18 3.30 10.20
CA GLY A 17 8.31 2.92 11.28
C GLY A 17 6.88 3.36 10.99
N PHE A 18 5.92 2.48 11.22
CA PHE A 18 4.49 2.75 11.11
C PHE A 18 3.78 2.30 12.37
N ASN A 19 2.84 3.12 12.83
CA ASN A 19 1.95 2.70 13.91
C ASN A 19 1.02 1.59 13.43
N ILE A 20 0.83 0.57 14.25
CA ILE A 20 -0.20 -0.43 14.01
C ILE A 20 -1.56 0.22 14.29
N PRO A 21 -2.50 0.20 13.33
CA PRO A 21 -3.81 0.83 13.53
C PRO A 21 -4.51 0.35 14.81
N GLY A 22 -4.89 1.31 15.67
CA GLY A 22 -5.59 1.02 16.91
C GLY A 22 -4.72 0.59 18.10
N THR A 23 -3.40 0.70 17.97
CA THR A 23 -2.43 0.41 19.04
C THR A 23 -1.41 1.53 19.18
N PHE A 24 -0.57 1.46 20.21
CA PHE A 24 0.65 2.28 20.34
C PHE A 24 1.90 1.54 19.83
N ASP A 25 1.73 0.34 19.30
CA ASP A 25 2.83 -0.45 18.76
C ASP A 25 3.37 0.15 17.46
N VAL A 26 4.64 -0.02 17.22
CA VAL A 26 5.33 0.45 16.02
C VAL A 26 5.88 -0.73 15.24
N ASN A 27 5.49 -0.81 13.97
CA ASN A 27 6.09 -1.70 12.99
C ASN A 27 7.26 -1.02 12.30
N ILE A 28 8.32 -1.76 12.06
CA ILE A 28 9.50 -1.31 11.33
C ILE A 28 9.74 -2.26 10.16
N LEU A 29 9.95 -1.69 8.99
CA LEU A 29 10.30 -2.44 7.79
C LEU A 29 11.41 -1.76 7.00
N CYS A 30 12.15 -2.55 6.22
CA CYS A 30 13.11 -2.02 5.26
C CYS A 30 12.38 -1.61 3.98
N ILE A 31 12.65 -0.41 3.49
CA ILE A 31 12.16 0.04 2.19
C ILE A 31 13.14 -0.46 1.13
N MET A 32 12.64 -1.04 0.05
CA MET A 32 13.44 -1.59 -1.05
C MET A 32 14.51 -2.59 -0.57
N PRO A 33 14.09 -3.68 0.08
CA PRO A 33 15.03 -4.69 0.54
C PRO A 33 15.67 -5.40 -0.66
N THR A 34 16.99 -5.56 -0.60
CA THR A 34 17.76 -6.34 -1.59
C THR A 34 17.95 -7.80 -1.17
N ARG A 35 17.39 -8.17 -0.03
CA ARG A 35 17.41 -9.51 0.56
C ARG A 35 16.08 -9.77 1.25
N VAL A 36 15.79 -11.01 1.58
CA VAL A 36 14.64 -11.34 2.44
C VAL A 36 14.79 -10.59 3.75
N ASP A 37 13.79 -9.82 4.09
CA ASP A 37 13.69 -9.09 5.36
C ASP A 37 12.29 -9.32 5.95
N SER A 38 12.08 -8.89 7.17
CA SER A 38 10.84 -9.11 7.91
C SER A 38 10.14 -7.79 8.20
N LEU A 39 8.84 -7.89 8.46
CA LEU A 39 8.14 -6.89 9.25
C LEU A 39 8.52 -7.11 10.71
N TYR A 40 9.02 -6.09 11.36
CA TYR A 40 9.44 -6.15 12.76
C TYR A 40 8.49 -5.32 13.62
N ARG A 41 8.24 -5.77 14.84
CA ARG A 41 7.66 -4.97 15.90
C ARG A 41 8.78 -4.44 16.79
N TYR A 42 8.70 -3.17 17.15
CA TYR A 42 9.63 -2.60 18.11
C TYR A 42 9.16 -2.90 19.55
N ASP A 43 10.01 -3.57 20.30
CA ASP A 43 9.85 -3.81 21.73
C ASP A 43 10.62 -2.71 22.48
N GLY A 44 9.90 -1.68 22.95
CA GLY A 44 10.49 -0.52 23.60
C GLY A 44 11.14 -0.85 24.95
N ASP A 45 10.61 -1.82 25.68
CA ASP A 45 11.12 -2.20 27.00
C ASP A 45 12.51 -2.83 26.91
N ASN A 46 12.74 -3.60 25.86
CA ASN A 46 14.01 -4.30 25.65
C ASN A 46 14.85 -3.69 24.51
N SER A 47 14.42 -2.57 23.94
CA SER A 47 15.10 -1.88 22.81
C SER A 47 15.50 -2.81 21.67
N ARG A 48 14.60 -3.70 21.27
CA ARG A 48 14.86 -4.73 20.23
C ARG A 48 13.78 -4.79 19.17
N LEU A 49 14.14 -5.32 18.00
CA LEU A 49 13.23 -5.62 16.92
C LEU A 49 12.84 -7.10 16.97
N ILE A 50 11.54 -7.38 16.99
CA ILE A 50 10.96 -8.72 17.00
C ILE A 50 10.37 -8.97 15.60
N PRO A 51 10.87 -9.97 14.83
CA PRO A 51 10.27 -10.30 13.54
C PRO A 51 8.86 -10.86 13.76
N THR A 52 7.89 -10.30 13.06
CA THR A 52 6.47 -10.68 13.18
C THR A 52 5.95 -11.38 11.94
N PHE A 53 6.46 -11.01 10.76
CA PHE A 53 6.06 -11.61 9.50
C PHE A 53 7.19 -11.52 8.48
N THR A 54 7.35 -12.58 7.68
CA THR A 54 8.38 -12.67 6.63
C THR A 54 7.79 -13.36 5.40
N LEU A 55 7.94 -12.74 4.22
CA LEU A 55 7.68 -13.41 2.95
C LEU A 55 8.88 -14.31 2.60
N ASN A 56 8.59 -15.52 2.21
CA ASN A 56 9.60 -16.45 1.69
C ASN A 56 9.50 -16.50 0.16
N PHE A 57 10.56 -16.06 -0.50
CA PHE A 57 10.71 -16.09 -1.95
C PHE A 57 11.54 -17.29 -2.37
N ALA A 58 11.12 -18.51 -1.99
CA ALA A 58 11.75 -19.74 -2.45
C ALA A 58 11.67 -19.82 -3.99
N ASN A 59 12.77 -20.15 -4.63
CA ASN A 59 12.91 -20.33 -6.09
C ASN A 59 13.07 -19.05 -6.92
N THR A 60 13.54 -17.96 -6.35
CA THR A 60 13.96 -16.80 -7.15
C THR A 60 15.45 -16.51 -6.94
N ASP A 61 16.18 -16.29 -8.04
CA ASP A 61 17.58 -15.87 -7.98
C ASP A 61 17.73 -14.42 -7.51
N LYS A 62 16.65 -13.65 -7.60
CA LYS A 62 16.59 -12.24 -7.19
C LYS A 62 15.38 -12.03 -6.31
N ILE A 63 15.60 -11.46 -5.14
CA ILE A 63 14.53 -11.07 -4.24
C ILE A 63 13.77 -9.90 -4.87
N PRO A 64 12.45 -10.01 -5.13
CA PRO A 64 11.66 -8.91 -5.63
C PRO A 64 11.56 -7.79 -4.60
N TRP A 65 11.33 -6.59 -5.05
CA TRP A 65 10.95 -5.52 -4.14
C TRP A 65 9.63 -5.89 -3.48
N HIS A 66 9.58 -5.75 -2.17
CA HIS A 66 8.40 -6.14 -1.42
C HIS A 66 8.18 -5.20 -0.23
N GLY A 67 6.93 -4.99 0.08
CA GLY A 67 6.45 -4.17 1.19
C GLY A 67 5.59 -4.98 2.14
N TYR A 68 5.49 -4.49 3.35
CA TYR A 68 4.69 -5.09 4.42
C TYR A 68 3.77 -4.04 5.03
N GLY A 69 2.59 -4.49 5.42
CA GLY A 69 1.66 -3.74 6.25
C GLY A 69 0.95 -4.69 7.20
N GLU A 70 0.38 -4.15 8.24
CA GLU A 70 -0.33 -4.92 9.25
C GLU A 70 -1.72 -4.34 9.47
N TRP A 71 -2.73 -5.19 9.32
CA TRP A 71 -4.10 -4.95 9.74
C TRP A 71 -4.39 -5.73 11.02
N PRO A 72 -5.50 -5.45 11.73
CA PRO A 72 -5.81 -6.15 12.97
C PRO A 72 -5.76 -7.68 12.85
N HIS A 73 -6.28 -8.23 11.76
CA HIS A 73 -6.40 -9.68 11.54
C HIS A 73 -5.55 -10.23 10.39
N HIS A 74 -4.85 -9.37 9.64
CA HIS A 74 -4.10 -9.77 8.46
C HIS A 74 -2.75 -9.07 8.39
N PHE A 75 -1.79 -9.75 7.78
CA PHE A 75 -0.65 -9.11 7.14
C PHE A 75 -0.99 -8.84 5.69
N ILE A 76 -0.56 -7.72 5.18
CA ILE A 76 -0.80 -7.28 3.81
C ILE A 76 0.47 -6.70 3.22
N GLY A 77 0.51 -6.53 1.94
CA GLY A 77 1.60 -5.85 1.27
C GLY A 77 1.58 -6.09 -0.22
N ASP A 78 2.70 -5.78 -0.79
CA ASP A 78 2.93 -5.94 -2.21
C ASP A 78 4.33 -6.50 -2.47
N PHE A 79 4.52 -7.05 -3.64
CA PHE A 79 5.83 -7.29 -4.21
C PHE A 79 5.79 -7.04 -5.71
N SER A 80 6.92 -6.60 -6.26
CA SER A 80 7.05 -6.29 -7.68
C SER A 80 8.08 -7.20 -8.33
N GLU A 81 7.74 -7.73 -9.49
CA GLU A 81 8.73 -8.40 -10.33
C GLU A 81 9.89 -7.43 -10.63
N PRO A 82 11.09 -7.96 -10.90
CA PRO A 82 12.22 -7.12 -11.27
C PRO A 82 11.89 -6.24 -12.49
N PRO A 83 12.45 -5.01 -12.53
CA PRO A 83 12.30 -4.16 -13.70
C PRO A 83 12.75 -4.87 -14.98
N VAL A 84 12.02 -4.63 -16.07
CA VAL A 84 12.30 -5.21 -17.38
C VAL A 84 12.87 -4.12 -18.30
N GLU A 85 13.98 -4.42 -18.96
CA GLU A 85 14.53 -3.54 -19.97
C GLU A 85 13.70 -3.64 -21.26
N VAL A 86 13.09 -2.51 -21.65
CA VAL A 86 12.20 -2.41 -22.82
C VAL A 86 12.91 -1.86 -24.06
N ALA A 87 14.03 -1.17 -23.85
CA ALA A 87 14.96 -0.71 -24.89
C ALA A 87 16.34 -0.48 -24.25
N PRO A 88 17.43 -0.43 -24.99
CA PRO A 88 18.76 -0.22 -24.44
C PRO A 88 18.82 0.98 -23.48
N GLY A 89 19.07 0.71 -22.20
CA GLY A 89 19.09 1.71 -21.12
C GLY A 89 17.72 2.23 -20.64
N SER A 90 16.61 1.73 -21.19
CA SER A 90 15.25 2.09 -20.77
C SER A 90 14.58 0.93 -20.04
N TRP A 91 14.15 1.18 -18.80
CA TRP A 91 13.57 0.16 -17.92
C TRP A 91 12.13 0.51 -17.57
N THR A 92 11.27 -0.48 -17.50
CA THR A 92 9.92 -0.36 -16.95
C THR A 92 9.79 -1.16 -15.67
N ASN A 93 8.94 -0.71 -14.76
CA ASN A 93 8.67 -1.47 -13.56
C ASN A 93 8.04 -2.82 -13.90
N GLY A 94 8.45 -3.85 -13.18
CA GLY A 94 7.80 -5.15 -13.25
C GLY A 94 6.38 -5.10 -12.70
N LYS A 95 5.64 -6.18 -12.92
CA LYS A 95 4.26 -6.30 -12.43
C LYS A 95 4.24 -6.33 -10.91
N THR A 96 3.36 -5.53 -10.32
CA THR A 96 3.12 -5.51 -8.87
C THR A 96 1.93 -6.42 -8.52
N PHE A 97 2.10 -7.18 -7.45
CA PHE A 97 1.09 -8.07 -6.89
C PHE A 97 0.82 -7.67 -5.45
N HIS A 98 -0.44 -7.59 -5.09
CA HIS A 98 -0.86 -7.35 -3.71
C HIS A 98 -1.25 -8.66 -3.04
N TYR A 99 -0.83 -8.84 -1.80
CA TYR A 99 -1.13 -10.04 -1.02
C TYR A 99 -1.78 -9.70 0.32
N ILE A 100 -2.56 -10.64 0.82
CA ILE A 100 -3.16 -10.62 2.15
C ILE A 100 -2.94 -11.99 2.80
N VAL A 101 -2.55 -12.01 4.07
CA VAL A 101 -2.32 -13.23 4.84
C VAL A 101 -3.09 -13.16 6.15
N ASP A 102 -3.97 -14.09 6.40
CA ASP A 102 -4.69 -14.22 7.66
C ASP A 102 -3.73 -14.62 8.78
N LYS A 103 -3.69 -13.81 9.86
CA LYS A 103 -2.75 -14.02 10.97
C LYS A 103 -3.00 -15.30 11.76
N LYS A 104 -4.26 -15.76 11.81
CA LYS A 104 -4.64 -16.93 12.58
C LYS A 104 -4.29 -18.22 11.87
N THR A 105 -4.48 -18.26 10.56
CA THR A 105 -4.31 -19.49 9.77
C THR A 105 -3.00 -19.53 9.00
N GLY A 106 -2.32 -18.39 8.83
CA GLY A 106 -1.15 -18.26 7.97
C GLY A 106 -1.44 -18.44 6.48
N LYS A 107 -2.72 -18.54 6.09
CA LYS A 107 -3.11 -18.68 4.69
C LYS A 107 -3.12 -17.34 4.00
N GLY A 108 -2.48 -17.27 2.83
CA GLY A 108 -2.40 -16.08 2.01
C GLY A 108 -3.09 -16.24 0.67
N SER A 109 -3.44 -15.10 0.07
CA SER A 109 -3.94 -14.99 -1.30
C SER A 109 -3.54 -13.66 -1.91
N PHE A 110 -3.55 -13.59 -3.23
CA PHE A 110 -3.55 -12.31 -3.92
C PHE A 110 -4.94 -11.68 -3.87
N PHE A 111 -4.98 -10.35 -3.86
CA PHE A 111 -6.23 -9.62 -3.82
C PHE A 111 -6.15 -8.34 -4.65
N LYS A 112 -7.30 -7.79 -4.94
CA LYS A 112 -7.51 -6.48 -5.53
C LYS A 112 -8.52 -5.73 -4.71
N LEU A 113 -8.35 -4.42 -4.60
CA LEU A 113 -9.30 -3.53 -3.96
C LEU A 113 -10.14 -2.83 -5.01
N TYR A 114 -11.43 -2.73 -4.73
CA TYR A 114 -12.36 -2.01 -5.57
C TYR A 114 -13.11 -0.97 -4.76
N ASN A 115 -13.28 0.19 -5.34
CA ASN A 115 -14.06 1.26 -4.76
C ASN A 115 -15.51 1.17 -5.28
N ASP A 116 -16.41 0.69 -4.44
CA ASP A 116 -17.81 0.54 -4.80
C ASP A 116 -18.55 1.89 -4.93
N TYR A 117 -18.04 2.95 -4.30
CA TYR A 117 -18.56 4.30 -4.49
C TYR A 117 -18.24 4.84 -5.89
N PHE A 118 -17.15 4.43 -6.49
CA PHE A 118 -16.77 4.77 -7.86
C PHE A 118 -17.07 3.63 -8.86
N GLY A 119 -18.20 2.91 -8.67
CA GLY A 119 -18.64 1.91 -9.63
C GLY A 119 -17.70 0.72 -9.77
N ASN A 120 -17.09 0.28 -8.66
CA ASN A 120 -16.10 -0.79 -8.61
C ASN A 120 -14.82 -0.50 -9.43
N LEU A 121 -14.40 0.76 -9.48
CA LEU A 121 -13.09 1.10 -10.01
C LEU A 121 -12.00 0.41 -9.16
N GLU A 122 -11.09 -0.29 -9.82
CA GLU A 122 -9.92 -0.86 -9.15
C GLU A 122 -9.05 0.29 -8.63
N ILE A 123 -8.69 0.22 -7.35
CA ILE A 123 -7.82 1.19 -6.71
C ILE A 123 -6.44 0.62 -6.50
N ASP A 124 -5.43 1.36 -6.92
CA ASP A 124 -4.06 1.08 -6.55
C ASP A 124 -3.92 1.21 -5.03
N TYR A 125 -3.31 0.21 -4.47
CA TYR A 125 -3.30 -0.04 -3.07
C TYR A 125 -2.08 0.55 -2.35
N PRO A 126 -2.23 1.48 -1.46
CA PRO A 126 -1.22 1.77 -0.44
C PRO A 126 -1.60 1.14 0.91
N SER A 127 -0.77 0.23 1.38
CA SER A 127 -0.96 -0.47 2.67
C SER A 127 -1.14 0.47 3.87
N TYR A 128 -0.56 1.64 3.80
CA TYR A 128 -0.63 2.68 4.82
C TYR A 128 -1.92 3.52 4.82
N ALA A 129 -2.78 3.38 3.81
CA ALA A 129 -4.06 4.09 3.75
C ALA A 129 -5.12 3.52 4.72
N PHE A 130 -4.82 2.43 5.42
CA PHE A 130 -5.75 1.79 6.34
C PHE A 130 -5.44 2.15 7.79
N SER A 131 -6.45 2.63 8.49
CA SER A 131 -6.37 2.91 9.92
C SER A 131 -7.68 2.52 10.61
N ASN A 132 -7.60 1.79 11.72
CA ASN A 132 -8.74 1.39 12.54
C ASN A 132 -9.90 0.72 11.76
N GLY A 133 -9.58 -0.05 10.71
CA GLY A 133 -10.57 -0.72 9.86
C GLY A 133 -11.21 0.17 8.79
N TYR A 134 -10.70 1.38 8.61
CA TYR A 134 -11.08 2.29 7.56
C TYR A 134 -9.96 2.48 6.56
N TYR A 135 -10.31 2.55 5.29
CA TYR A 135 -9.47 3.08 4.24
C TYR A 135 -9.61 4.60 4.24
N ILE A 136 -8.50 5.31 4.32
CA ILE A 136 -8.49 6.77 4.34
C ILE A 136 -7.55 7.24 3.23
N ARG A 137 -8.06 8.03 2.31
CA ARG A 137 -7.27 8.61 1.22
C ARG A 137 -7.47 10.11 1.17
N ASN A 138 -6.36 10.83 1.15
CA ASN A 138 -6.34 12.25 0.82
C ASN A 138 -6.13 12.39 -0.69
N ILE A 139 -7.04 13.08 -1.37
CA ILE A 139 -7.11 13.14 -2.83
C ILE A 139 -7.11 14.60 -3.28
N GLU A 140 -6.17 14.95 -4.11
CA GLU A 140 -6.17 16.27 -4.78
C GLU A 140 -7.35 16.37 -5.75
N PRO A 141 -7.94 17.59 -5.95
CA PRO A 141 -9.09 17.78 -6.82
C PRO A 141 -8.91 17.20 -8.23
N GLY A 142 -7.79 17.45 -8.88
CA GLY A 142 -7.50 16.94 -10.22
C GLY A 142 -7.43 15.41 -10.30
N ASN A 143 -6.89 14.76 -9.26
CA ASN A 143 -6.86 13.30 -9.18
C ASN A 143 -8.27 12.74 -8.94
N LEU A 144 -9.09 13.41 -8.11
CA LEU A 144 -10.46 13.01 -7.87
C LEU A 144 -11.31 13.13 -9.14
N MET A 145 -11.14 14.20 -9.91
CA MET A 145 -11.80 14.36 -11.21
C MET A 145 -11.43 13.23 -12.18
N THR A 146 -10.14 12.89 -12.25
CA THR A 146 -9.65 11.77 -13.07
C THR A 146 -10.27 10.43 -12.64
N ASP A 147 -10.34 10.16 -11.34
CA ASP A 147 -10.97 8.95 -10.80
C ASP A 147 -12.46 8.89 -11.17
N ILE A 148 -13.19 10.01 -11.06
CA ILE A 148 -14.60 10.13 -11.46
C ILE A 148 -14.77 9.87 -12.96
N GLU A 149 -13.98 10.52 -13.81
CA GLU A 149 -14.04 10.34 -15.26
C GLU A 149 -13.82 8.87 -15.66
N ASN A 150 -12.86 8.21 -15.03
CA ASN A 150 -12.57 6.80 -15.27
C ASN A 150 -13.74 5.91 -14.82
N ALA A 151 -14.36 6.22 -13.68
CA ALA A 151 -15.55 5.52 -13.22
C ALA A 151 -16.73 5.72 -14.18
N LEU A 152 -16.95 6.93 -14.69
CA LEU A 152 -18.03 7.25 -15.63
C LEU A 152 -17.86 6.57 -17.01
N LYS A 153 -16.63 6.18 -17.40
CA LYS A 153 -16.38 5.38 -18.61
C LYS A 153 -16.84 3.92 -18.45
N ASN A 154 -16.96 3.43 -17.21
CA ASN A 154 -17.45 2.09 -16.96
C ASN A 154 -18.95 2.00 -17.32
N LYS A 155 -19.29 1.06 -18.25
CA LYS A 155 -20.66 0.87 -18.71
C LYS A 155 -21.55 0.16 -17.70
N ASP A 156 -20.94 -0.54 -16.75
CA ASP A 156 -21.63 -1.41 -15.78
C ASP A 156 -22.06 -0.67 -14.51
N ILE A 157 -21.76 0.64 -14.39
CA ILE A 157 -22.22 1.42 -13.24
C ILE A 157 -23.72 1.70 -13.35
N THR A 158 -24.41 1.68 -12.21
CA THR A 158 -25.84 1.98 -12.13
C THR A 158 -26.13 3.45 -12.50
N SER A 159 -27.35 3.73 -12.95
CA SER A 159 -27.80 5.10 -13.25
C SER A 159 -27.72 5.98 -12.01
N GLU A 160 -28.02 5.45 -10.83
CA GLU A 160 -27.89 6.18 -9.56
C GLU A 160 -26.43 6.55 -9.26
N MET A 161 -25.50 5.60 -9.43
CA MET A 161 -24.08 5.85 -9.23
C MET A 161 -23.56 6.88 -10.24
N ARG A 162 -23.95 6.74 -11.50
CA ARG A 162 -23.59 7.72 -12.55
C ARG A 162 -24.04 9.11 -12.18
N LYS A 163 -25.27 9.26 -11.71
CA LYS A 163 -25.79 10.57 -11.25
C LYS A 163 -24.96 11.12 -10.10
N LYS A 164 -24.71 10.31 -9.06
CA LYS A 164 -23.90 10.74 -7.89
C LYS A 164 -22.50 11.21 -8.30
N LEU A 165 -21.84 10.49 -9.19
CA LEU A 165 -20.51 10.85 -9.65
C LEU A 165 -20.52 12.12 -10.50
N THR A 166 -21.53 12.29 -11.35
CA THR A 166 -21.69 13.52 -12.15
C THR A 166 -22.00 14.71 -11.25
N ASP A 167 -22.89 14.56 -10.27
CA ASP A 167 -23.21 15.61 -9.31
C ASP A 167 -21.95 16.01 -8.51
N LEU A 168 -21.15 15.04 -8.05
CA LEU A 168 -19.88 15.30 -7.36
C LEU A 168 -18.90 16.02 -8.28
N GLN A 169 -18.72 15.56 -9.52
CA GLN A 169 -17.82 16.20 -10.49
C GLN A 169 -18.13 17.69 -10.69
N ASN A 170 -19.41 18.04 -10.74
CA ASN A 170 -19.86 19.41 -10.92
C ASN A 170 -19.62 20.31 -9.68
N THR A 171 -19.24 19.74 -8.54
CA THR A 171 -18.94 20.50 -7.31
C THR A 171 -17.45 20.70 -7.07
N ILE A 172 -16.59 20.07 -7.86
CA ILE A 172 -15.13 20.13 -7.68
C ILE A 172 -14.58 21.32 -8.48
N GLU A 173 -13.81 22.17 -7.80
CA GLU A 173 -13.06 23.27 -8.41
C GLU A 173 -11.55 22.98 -8.34
N ASP A 174 -10.79 23.45 -9.33
CA ASP A 174 -9.33 23.22 -9.42
C ASP A 174 -8.55 23.74 -8.20
N ASN A 175 -9.09 24.78 -7.54
CA ASN A 175 -8.48 25.41 -6.38
C ASN A 175 -9.05 24.94 -5.04
N ASP A 176 -9.87 23.90 -5.05
CA ASP A 176 -10.38 23.30 -3.81
C ASP A 176 -9.26 22.73 -2.95
N ASN A 177 -9.52 22.68 -1.64
CA ASN A 177 -8.71 21.87 -0.75
C ASN A 177 -8.85 20.38 -1.09
N ASN A 178 -7.84 19.60 -0.69
CA ASN A 178 -7.88 18.15 -0.87
C ASN A 178 -9.12 17.53 -0.25
N TYR A 179 -9.68 16.56 -0.93
CA TYR A 179 -10.81 15.75 -0.48
C TYR A 179 -10.31 14.57 0.36
N VAL A 180 -11.01 14.28 1.45
CA VAL A 180 -10.71 13.09 2.28
C VAL A 180 -11.78 12.03 2.02
N MET A 181 -11.39 10.95 1.39
CA MET A 181 -12.23 9.78 1.23
C MET A 181 -12.03 8.83 2.40
N ILE A 182 -13.11 8.45 3.06
CA ILE A 182 -13.11 7.48 4.16
C ILE A 182 -14.07 6.35 3.79
N ALA A 183 -13.57 5.15 3.73
CA ALA A 183 -14.36 3.96 3.46
C ALA A 183 -14.12 2.88 4.49
N LYS A 184 -15.17 2.14 4.87
CA LYS A 184 -15.05 0.98 5.75
C LYS A 184 -14.86 -0.27 4.90
N LEU A 185 -13.86 -1.09 5.25
CA LEU A 185 -13.70 -2.38 4.61
C LEU A 185 -14.95 -3.25 4.84
N LYS A 186 -15.47 -3.83 3.77
CA LYS A 186 -16.48 -4.89 3.90
C LYS A 186 -15.80 -6.16 4.43
N LYS A 187 -16.50 -6.84 5.33
CA LYS A 187 -16.07 -8.14 5.86
C LYS A 187 -16.28 -9.23 4.82
#